data_ca3b3274b3aee9b72a25cfc547bf9a49
#
_entry.id   ca3b3274b3aee9b72a25cfc547bf9a49
#
_cell.length_a   1.000
_cell.length_b   1.000
_cell.length_c   1.000
_cell.angle_alpha   90.00
_cell.angle_beta   90.00
_cell.angle_gamma   90.00
#
_symmetry.space_group_name_H-M   'P 1'
#
loop_
_entity.id
_entity.type
_entity.pdbx_description
1 polymer ?
#
loop_
_entity_poly.entity_id
_entity_poly.type
_entity_poly.pdbx_seq_one_letter_code
_entity_poly.pdbx_strand_id
1 'polypeptide(L)'
;MKRCTMRTWIISCLFLGFTSCQGNETKQAEPVTATPGNETSAGQSAVQDDQSQKNVVQVAIGSKDHSTLVTAVKAAELVDALSNAGPFTVFAPTNAAFDKLPAGKVEGLLKQEKKDDLTDILQYHVSVGVFKEDAFQDGQIIGQVNGGNITISKKDGKIMINGKATVLGAVPASNGIVYVIDEVLLPPKN
;
A
#
# COMPACT_ATOMS: atom_id res chain seq x y z
N MET A 1 -7.78 47.02 20.06
CA MET A 1 -8.18 48.07 19.08
C MET A 1 -7.10 48.18 18.02
N LYS A 2 -7.29 47.60 16.88
CA LYS A 2 -6.69 48.02 15.59
C LYS A 2 -7.50 47.37 14.48
N ARG A 3 -8.16 48.23 13.75
CA ARG A 3 -9.10 48.01 12.65
C ARG A 3 -8.40 47.49 11.42
N CYS A 4 -8.96 46.45 10.75
CA CYS A 4 -9.70 46.54 9.51
C CYS A 4 -9.01 47.31 8.38
N THR A 5 -8.70 46.64 7.28
CA THR A 5 -8.96 47.19 5.94
C THR A 5 -9.15 46.04 4.95
N MET A 6 -10.38 45.93 4.56
CA MET A 6 -10.92 45.25 3.39
C MET A 6 -10.45 45.99 2.13
N ARG A 7 -9.79 45.34 1.21
CA ARG A 7 -9.54 45.88 -0.15
C ARG A 7 -10.18 44.96 -1.17
N THR A 8 -11.39 45.36 -1.48
CA THR A 8 -12.13 45.01 -2.68
C THR A 8 -11.34 45.45 -3.91
N TRP A 9 -11.04 44.53 -4.81
CA TRP A 9 -10.65 44.86 -6.18
C TRP A 9 -11.62 44.18 -7.13
N ILE A 10 -12.52 45.04 -7.61
CA ILE A 10 -13.36 44.85 -8.78
C ILE A 10 -12.52 45.28 -9.97
N ILE A 11 -12.27 44.41 -10.91
CA ILE A 11 -11.90 44.78 -12.27
C ILE A 11 -12.82 44.01 -13.23
N SER A 12 -13.74 44.80 -13.74
CA SER A 12 -14.57 44.55 -14.91
C SER A 12 -13.79 44.93 -16.17
N CYS A 13 -13.83 44.07 -17.20
CA CYS A 13 -13.68 44.42 -18.63
C CYS A 13 -13.96 43.12 -19.39
N LEU A 14 -15.08 42.98 -20.03
CA LEU A 14 -15.63 43.53 -21.24
C LEU A 14 -15.00 42.98 -22.54
N PHE A 15 -15.80 42.16 -23.22
CA PHE A 15 -16.05 41.99 -24.66
C PHE A 15 -14.90 41.75 -25.66
N LEU A 16 -15.09 40.74 -26.46
CA LEU A 16 -15.21 40.63 -27.95
C LEU A 16 -14.94 39.16 -28.29
N GLY A 17 -15.76 38.33 -28.77
CA GLY A 17 -16.54 38.29 -29.98
C GLY A 17 -15.65 38.01 -31.17
N PHE A 18 -15.47 36.73 -31.58
CA PHE A 18 -15.21 36.39 -32.97
C PHE A 18 -15.88 35.08 -33.34
N THR A 19 -16.69 35.20 -34.33
CA THR A 19 -17.46 34.21 -35.05
C THR A 19 -16.61 33.38 -36.02
N SER A 20 -17.07 32.13 -36.25
CA SER A 20 -17.19 31.45 -37.58
C SER A 20 -15.96 30.86 -38.24
N CYS A 21 -16.01 29.58 -38.48
CA CYS A 21 -16.10 28.81 -39.75
C CYS A 21 -15.87 27.34 -39.45
N GLN A 22 -16.84 26.50 -39.62
CA GLN A 22 -17.33 25.71 -40.73
C GLN A 22 -16.28 24.96 -41.56
N GLY A 23 -16.46 23.65 -41.62
CA GLY A 23 -15.84 22.73 -42.58
C GLY A 23 -15.50 21.39 -41.93
N ASN A 24 -16.45 20.44 -41.93
CA ASN A 24 -16.64 19.34 -42.89
C ASN A 24 -15.43 18.38 -42.95
N GLU A 25 -15.49 17.14 -42.53
CA GLU A 25 -15.93 16.01 -43.35
C GLU A 25 -15.92 14.71 -42.54
N THR A 26 -17.00 14.03 -42.72
CA THR A 26 -17.35 12.63 -42.52
C THR A 26 -16.21 11.66 -42.83
N LYS A 27 -15.86 10.77 -41.87
CA LYS A 27 -15.37 9.46 -42.22
C LYS A 27 -15.89 8.42 -41.23
N GLN A 28 -16.93 7.84 -41.68
CA GLN A 28 -17.43 6.47 -41.61
C GLN A 28 -16.91 5.57 -40.50
N ALA A 29 -17.82 5.24 -39.59
CA ALA A 29 -17.71 4.17 -38.60
C ALA A 29 -17.73 2.81 -39.30
N GLU A 30 -16.76 1.97 -39.01
CA GLU A 30 -16.89 0.54 -39.19
C GLU A 30 -17.26 -0.11 -37.84
N PRO A 31 -18.17 -1.09 -37.82
CA PRO A 31 -18.64 -1.70 -36.59
C PRO A 31 -17.61 -2.76 -36.11
N VAL A 32 -16.90 -2.49 -35.08
CA VAL A 32 -16.19 -3.52 -34.35
C VAL A 32 -17.19 -4.32 -33.53
N THR A 33 -17.38 -5.54 -33.94
CA THR A 33 -18.11 -6.61 -33.26
C THR A 33 -17.67 -6.70 -31.79
N ALA A 34 -18.59 -6.39 -30.87
CA ALA A 34 -18.46 -6.64 -29.47
C ALA A 34 -18.50 -8.16 -29.23
N THR A 35 -17.38 -8.74 -28.91
CA THR A 35 -17.32 -10.04 -28.26
C THR A 35 -17.61 -9.79 -26.77
N PRO A 36 -18.55 -10.48 -26.13
CA PRO A 36 -18.74 -10.38 -24.69
C PRO A 36 -17.60 -11.12 -24.00
N GLY A 37 -16.52 -10.38 -23.70
CA GLY A 37 -15.45 -10.85 -22.86
C GLY A 37 -15.86 -10.65 -21.41
N ASN A 38 -15.91 -11.73 -20.70
CA ASN A 38 -16.01 -11.93 -19.27
C ASN A 38 -15.32 -10.81 -18.49
N GLU A 39 -16.07 -9.84 -17.97
CA GLU A 39 -15.57 -8.85 -17.04
C GLU A 39 -15.33 -9.50 -15.67
N THR A 40 -14.24 -10.23 -15.56
CA THR A 40 -13.62 -10.48 -14.27
C THR A 40 -13.05 -9.14 -13.83
N SER A 41 -13.58 -8.61 -12.75
CA SER A 41 -13.09 -7.45 -12.02
C SER A 41 -11.60 -7.67 -11.68
N ALA A 42 -10.72 -7.36 -12.62
CA ALA A 42 -9.28 -7.37 -12.39
C ALA A 42 -8.92 -6.04 -11.75
N GLY A 43 -8.75 -6.04 -10.43
CA GLY A 43 -8.18 -4.91 -9.72
C GLY A 43 -6.78 -4.56 -10.22
N GLN A 44 -6.20 -3.47 -9.73
CA GLN A 44 -4.87 -2.98 -10.15
C GLN A 44 -3.73 -4.00 -9.98
N SER A 45 -3.96 -5.09 -9.28
CA SER A 45 -3.03 -6.22 -9.16
C SER A 45 -2.75 -6.94 -10.48
N ALA A 46 -3.65 -6.84 -11.47
CA ALA A 46 -3.50 -7.47 -12.79
C ALA A 46 -2.69 -6.62 -13.79
N VAL A 47 -2.38 -5.37 -13.48
CA VAL A 47 -1.56 -4.50 -14.34
C VAL A 47 -0.09 -4.87 -14.17
N GLN A 48 0.46 -5.55 -15.16
CA GLN A 48 1.90 -5.79 -15.27
C GLN A 48 2.48 -4.76 -16.23
N ASP A 49 3.06 -3.70 -15.68
CA ASP A 49 3.77 -2.70 -16.43
C ASP A 49 5.28 -2.89 -16.18
N ASP A 50 5.98 -3.47 -17.15
CA ASP A 50 7.41 -3.81 -17.02
C ASP A 50 8.31 -2.55 -16.96
N GLN A 51 7.75 -1.36 -17.21
CA GLN A 51 8.46 -0.08 -17.21
C GLN A 51 8.24 0.74 -15.94
N SER A 52 7.21 0.47 -15.15
CA SER A 52 6.95 1.17 -13.90
C SER A 52 7.62 0.50 -12.70
N GLN A 53 7.97 1.29 -11.70
CA GLN A 53 8.47 0.74 -10.43
C GLN A 53 7.39 -0.18 -9.82
N LYS A 54 7.83 -1.36 -9.39
CA LYS A 54 6.95 -2.37 -8.78
C LYS A 54 6.27 -1.80 -7.54
N ASN A 55 4.98 -2.07 -7.39
CA ASN A 55 4.26 -1.74 -6.14
C ASN A 55 4.66 -2.70 -4.99
N VAL A 56 4.27 -2.38 -3.76
CA VAL A 56 4.65 -3.16 -2.56
C VAL A 56 4.29 -4.65 -2.67
N VAL A 57 3.17 -4.98 -3.33
CA VAL A 57 2.74 -6.38 -3.55
C VAL A 57 3.62 -7.07 -4.58
N GLN A 58 3.93 -6.40 -5.69
CA GLN A 58 4.81 -6.94 -6.74
C GLN A 58 6.25 -7.14 -6.24
N VAL A 59 6.72 -6.25 -5.35
CA VAL A 59 8.01 -6.42 -4.66
C VAL A 59 7.99 -7.70 -3.82
N ALA A 60 6.93 -7.92 -3.03
CA ALA A 60 6.80 -9.12 -2.21
C ALA A 60 6.69 -10.40 -3.07
N ILE A 61 5.90 -10.37 -4.15
CA ILE A 61 5.75 -11.51 -5.09
C ILE A 61 7.08 -11.85 -5.76
N GLY A 62 7.88 -10.85 -6.11
CA GLY A 62 9.19 -11.03 -6.75
C GLY A 62 10.26 -11.62 -5.84
N SER A 63 10.01 -11.68 -4.52
CA SER A 63 10.95 -12.21 -3.54
C SER A 63 10.58 -13.63 -3.10
N LYS A 64 11.53 -14.55 -3.23
CA LYS A 64 11.36 -15.94 -2.77
C LYS A 64 11.19 -16.05 -1.25
N ASP A 65 11.73 -15.08 -0.52
CA ASP A 65 11.73 -15.07 0.94
C ASP A 65 10.38 -14.64 1.56
N HIS A 66 9.43 -14.18 0.72
CA HIS A 66 8.11 -13.71 1.15
C HIS A 66 6.94 -14.55 0.59
N SER A 67 7.20 -15.79 0.15
CA SER A 67 6.16 -16.63 -0.45
C SER A 67 4.99 -16.93 0.50
N THR A 68 5.27 -17.14 1.78
CA THR A 68 4.25 -17.34 2.82
C THR A 68 3.41 -16.09 3.02
N LEU A 69 4.04 -14.90 3.07
CA LEU A 69 3.35 -13.62 3.17
C LEU A 69 2.42 -13.39 1.97
N VAL A 70 2.90 -13.64 0.75
CA VAL A 70 2.10 -13.50 -0.47
C VAL A 70 0.87 -14.41 -0.44
N THR A 71 1.03 -15.66 0.02
CA THR A 71 -0.08 -16.60 0.19
C THR A 71 -1.09 -16.07 1.21
N ALA A 72 -0.63 -15.51 2.33
CA ALA A 72 -1.47 -14.92 3.36
C ALA A 72 -2.24 -13.68 2.83
N VAL A 73 -1.58 -12.78 2.11
CA VAL A 73 -2.21 -11.58 1.51
C VAL A 73 -3.28 -11.96 0.48
N LYS A 74 -3.02 -13.01 -0.32
CA LYS A 74 -4.02 -13.54 -1.27
C LYS A 74 -5.21 -14.17 -0.56
N ALA A 75 -4.98 -14.96 0.49
CA ALA A 75 -6.03 -15.61 1.28
C ALA A 75 -6.91 -14.58 2.01
N ALA A 76 -6.33 -13.45 2.43
CA ALA A 76 -7.06 -12.34 3.05
C ALA A 76 -7.73 -11.39 2.04
N GLU A 77 -7.54 -11.60 0.72
CA GLU A 77 -8.06 -10.73 -0.35
C GLU A 77 -7.59 -9.26 -0.26
N LEU A 78 -6.39 -9.03 0.29
CA LEU A 78 -5.82 -7.70 0.48
C LEU A 78 -4.91 -7.25 -0.68
N VAL A 79 -4.76 -8.07 -1.72
CA VAL A 79 -3.87 -7.80 -2.85
C VAL A 79 -4.23 -6.47 -3.54
N ASP A 80 -5.50 -6.26 -3.84
CA ASP A 80 -5.97 -5.05 -4.53
C ASP A 80 -5.84 -3.81 -3.63
N ALA A 81 -6.18 -3.94 -2.36
CA ALA A 81 -6.05 -2.84 -1.39
C ALA A 81 -4.59 -2.35 -1.27
N LEU A 82 -3.63 -3.26 -1.23
CA LEU A 82 -2.21 -2.94 -1.14
C LEU A 82 -1.57 -2.57 -2.49
N SER A 83 -2.23 -2.89 -3.60
CA SER A 83 -1.78 -2.51 -4.95
C SER A 83 -2.21 -1.09 -5.33
N ASN A 84 -3.19 -0.52 -4.64
CA ASN A 84 -3.68 0.83 -4.89
C ASN A 84 -2.59 1.89 -4.67
N ALA A 85 -2.77 3.03 -5.34
CA ALA A 85 -1.93 4.19 -5.15
C ALA A 85 -2.19 4.79 -3.77
N GLY A 86 -1.26 4.59 -2.85
CA GLY A 86 -1.30 5.19 -1.51
C GLY A 86 0.09 5.17 -0.91
N PRO A 87 0.41 6.07 -0.02
CA PRO A 87 1.68 5.98 0.69
C PRO A 87 1.58 4.85 1.72
N PHE A 88 2.22 3.71 1.43
CA PHE A 88 2.25 2.58 2.34
C PHE A 88 3.65 2.30 2.87
N THR A 89 3.74 1.93 4.13
CA THR A 89 4.91 1.27 4.70
C THR A 89 4.49 -0.13 5.13
N VAL A 90 5.05 -1.14 4.49
CA VAL A 90 4.72 -2.55 4.73
C VAL A 90 5.88 -3.22 5.44
N PHE A 91 5.63 -3.83 6.58
CA PHE A 91 6.59 -4.65 7.30
C PHE A 91 6.42 -6.10 6.87
N ALA A 92 7.31 -6.57 5.99
CA ALA A 92 7.22 -7.88 5.35
C ALA A 92 8.07 -8.92 6.11
N PRO A 93 7.45 -9.84 6.87
CA PRO A 93 8.17 -10.93 7.50
C PRO A 93 8.66 -11.94 6.47
N THR A 94 9.88 -12.45 6.66
CA THR A 94 10.44 -13.51 5.84
C THR A 94 9.78 -14.87 6.14
N ASN A 95 9.95 -15.86 5.26
CA ASN A 95 9.49 -17.24 5.52
C ASN A 95 10.05 -17.77 6.85
N ALA A 96 11.33 -17.50 7.13
CA ALA A 96 11.97 -17.85 8.40
C ALA A 96 11.31 -17.16 9.62
N ALA A 97 10.70 -16.00 9.46
CA ALA A 97 9.94 -15.33 10.51
C ALA A 97 8.65 -16.09 10.84
N PHE A 98 8.01 -16.68 9.85
CA PHE A 98 6.84 -17.53 10.05
C PHE A 98 7.19 -18.87 10.70
N ASP A 99 8.38 -19.42 10.41
CA ASP A 99 8.86 -20.67 11.01
C ASP A 99 9.13 -20.52 12.52
N LYS A 100 9.40 -19.30 13.00
CA LYS A 100 9.53 -19.00 14.43
C LYS A 100 8.20 -19.03 15.19
N LEU A 101 7.06 -18.97 14.50
CA LEU A 101 5.75 -19.09 15.12
C LEU A 101 5.50 -20.52 15.60
N PRO A 102 4.74 -20.73 16.69
CA PRO A 102 4.36 -22.07 17.12
C PRO A 102 3.70 -22.87 15.99
N ALA A 103 4.10 -24.13 15.85
CA ALA A 103 3.59 -25.03 14.82
C ALA A 103 2.05 -25.04 14.79
N GLY A 104 1.48 -24.94 13.58
CA GLY A 104 0.02 -24.91 13.37
C GLY A 104 -0.64 -23.53 13.49
N LYS A 105 0.07 -22.49 13.97
CA LYS A 105 -0.52 -21.13 14.01
C LYS A 105 -0.67 -20.55 12.60
N VAL A 106 0.35 -20.67 11.75
CA VAL A 106 0.29 -20.16 10.38
C VAL A 106 -0.79 -20.91 9.57
N GLU A 107 -0.77 -22.24 9.63
CA GLU A 107 -1.77 -23.08 8.97
C GLU A 107 -3.18 -22.83 9.51
N GLY A 108 -3.29 -22.59 10.81
CA GLY A 108 -4.55 -22.24 11.45
C GLY A 108 -5.11 -20.90 10.98
N LEU A 109 -4.25 -19.90 10.77
CA LEU A 109 -4.64 -18.57 10.29
C LEU A 109 -5.00 -18.55 8.79
N LEU A 110 -4.41 -19.45 8.00
CA LEU A 110 -4.74 -19.59 6.57
C LEU A 110 -6.10 -20.27 6.32
N LYS A 111 -6.73 -20.83 7.37
CA LYS A 111 -8.07 -21.40 7.24
C LYS A 111 -9.11 -20.28 7.11
N GLN A 112 -10.13 -20.54 6.29
CA GLN A 112 -11.18 -19.57 5.99
C GLN A 112 -11.96 -19.11 7.23
N GLU A 113 -12.06 -19.96 8.24
CA GLU A 113 -12.67 -19.66 9.54
C GLU A 113 -11.94 -18.58 10.35
N LYS A 114 -10.66 -18.32 10.01
CA LYS A 114 -9.80 -17.32 10.68
C LYS A 114 -9.32 -16.22 9.75
N LYS A 115 -10.05 -15.99 8.67
CA LYS A 115 -9.74 -14.93 7.71
C LYS A 115 -9.70 -13.55 8.37
N ASP A 116 -10.58 -13.29 9.32
CA ASP A 116 -10.63 -12.02 10.05
C ASP A 116 -9.38 -11.82 10.93
N ASP A 117 -8.98 -12.88 11.66
CA ASP A 117 -7.75 -12.85 12.46
C ASP A 117 -6.51 -12.63 11.56
N LEU A 118 -6.48 -13.29 10.39
CA LEU A 118 -5.40 -13.13 9.41
C LEU A 118 -5.37 -11.71 8.86
N THR A 119 -6.52 -11.16 8.52
CA THR A 119 -6.68 -9.79 8.00
C THR A 119 -6.19 -8.79 9.04
N ASP A 120 -6.57 -8.93 10.31
CA ASP A 120 -6.12 -8.06 11.40
C ASP A 120 -4.59 -8.09 11.57
N ILE A 121 -4.00 -9.28 11.55
CA ILE A 121 -2.55 -9.44 11.61
C ILE A 121 -1.87 -8.78 10.42
N LEU A 122 -2.37 -8.98 9.19
CA LEU A 122 -1.79 -8.37 7.99
C LEU A 122 -1.93 -6.84 8.01
N GLN A 123 -3.05 -6.31 8.46
CA GLN A 123 -3.26 -4.87 8.64
C GLN A 123 -2.35 -4.30 9.74
N TYR A 124 -1.99 -5.10 10.75
CA TYR A 124 -1.00 -4.72 11.76
C TYR A 124 0.42 -4.62 11.22
N HIS A 125 0.69 -5.19 10.05
CA HIS A 125 1.97 -5.08 9.34
C HIS A 125 1.99 -3.92 8.33
N VAL A 126 0.92 -3.14 8.21
CA VAL A 126 0.80 -2.05 7.25
C VAL A 126 0.52 -0.74 7.96
N SER A 127 1.33 0.26 7.65
CA SER A 127 1.11 1.66 8.06
C SER A 127 0.76 2.52 6.86
N VAL A 128 -0.12 3.48 7.07
CA VAL A 128 -0.40 4.54 6.09
C VAL A 128 0.66 5.63 6.23
N GLY A 129 1.45 5.83 5.19
CA GLY A 129 2.57 6.77 5.17
C GLY A 129 3.83 6.14 4.59
N VAL A 130 4.74 6.97 4.11
CA VAL A 130 6.09 6.55 3.70
C VAL A 130 7.06 6.95 4.79
N PHE A 131 7.50 5.99 5.57
CA PHE A 131 8.51 6.18 6.59
C PHE A 131 9.85 5.70 6.06
N LYS A 132 10.77 6.62 5.82
CA LYS A 132 12.14 6.28 5.42
C LYS A 132 12.95 5.85 6.65
N GLU A 133 13.96 5.02 6.43
CA GLU A 133 14.79 4.45 7.50
C GLU A 133 15.48 5.53 8.36
N ASP A 134 15.94 6.60 7.71
CA ASP A 134 16.57 7.76 8.36
C ASP A 134 15.58 8.60 9.17
N ALA A 135 14.28 8.54 8.84
CA ALA A 135 13.23 9.26 9.57
C ALA A 135 12.76 8.56 10.85
N PHE A 136 13.09 7.29 11.05
CA PHE A 136 12.73 6.59 12.28
C PHE A 136 13.50 7.14 13.47
N GLN A 137 12.80 7.33 14.58
CA GLN A 137 13.36 7.75 15.86
C GLN A 137 13.21 6.64 16.91
N ASP A 138 14.15 6.59 17.83
CA ASP A 138 14.06 5.66 18.97
C ASP A 138 12.86 6.03 19.85
N GLY A 139 12.04 5.04 20.22
CA GLY A 139 10.79 5.24 20.95
C GLY A 139 9.63 5.77 20.11
N GLN A 140 9.79 5.94 18.80
CA GLN A 140 8.71 6.42 17.93
C GLN A 140 7.55 5.42 17.87
N ILE A 141 6.34 5.93 18.00
CA ILE A 141 5.10 5.16 17.86
C ILE A 141 4.51 5.41 16.48
N ILE A 142 4.18 4.34 15.75
CA ILE A 142 3.57 4.40 14.42
C ILE A 142 2.26 3.63 14.45
N GLY A 143 1.17 4.30 14.00
CA GLY A 143 -0.15 3.69 13.85
C GLY A 143 -0.22 2.73 12.66
N GLN A 144 -0.88 1.61 12.87
CA GLN A 144 -1.13 0.58 11.85
C GLN A 144 -2.55 0.67 11.31
N VAL A 145 -2.80 0.05 10.15
CA VAL A 145 -4.11 0.08 9.47
C VAL A 145 -5.22 -0.54 10.34
N ASN A 146 -4.91 -1.53 11.15
CA ASN A 146 -5.88 -2.13 12.08
C ASN A 146 -6.19 -1.29 13.33
N GLY A 147 -5.62 -0.07 13.44
CA GLY A 147 -5.77 0.81 14.61
C GLY A 147 -4.80 0.51 15.75
N GLY A 148 -3.99 -0.53 15.65
CA GLY A 148 -2.93 -0.81 16.61
C GLY A 148 -1.72 0.11 16.43
N ASN A 149 -0.77 0.03 17.34
CA ASN A 149 0.47 0.80 17.30
C ASN A 149 1.67 -0.13 17.37
N ILE A 150 2.74 0.26 16.68
CA ILE A 150 4.06 -0.33 16.85
C ILE A 150 5.02 0.72 17.41
N THR A 151 6.01 0.26 18.17
CA THR A 151 7.08 1.10 18.68
C THR A 151 8.37 0.77 17.95
N ILE A 152 9.00 1.79 17.39
CA ILE A 152 10.32 1.69 16.79
C ILE A 152 11.37 1.87 17.89
N SER A 153 12.39 1.03 17.88
CA SER A 153 13.58 1.22 18.72
C SER A 153 14.84 1.06 17.88
N LYS A 154 15.87 1.82 18.23
CA LYS A 154 17.19 1.73 17.58
C LYS A 154 18.18 1.14 18.56
N LYS A 155 18.73 -0.01 18.23
CA LYS A 155 19.73 -0.69 19.04
C LYS A 155 20.89 -1.17 18.17
N ASP A 156 22.11 -0.82 18.53
CA ASP A 156 23.33 -1.22 17.82
C ASP A 156 23.29 -0.90 16.31
N GLY A 157 22.70 0.25 15.96
CA GLY A 157 22.54 0.67 14.56
C GLY A 157 21.45 -0.08 13.78
N LYS A 158 20.70 -0.97 14.43
CA LYS A 158 19.59 -1.71 13.84
C LYS A 158 18.26 -1.12 14.31
N ILE A 159 17.29 -1.13 13.38
CA ILE A 159 15.91 -0.77 13.70
C ILE A 159 15.18 -2.02 14.17
N MET A 160 14.55 -1.90 15.32
CA MET A 160 13.72 -2.96 15.89
C MET A 160 12.29 -2.46 16.07
N ILE A 161 11.34 -3.36 15.88
CA ILE A 161 9.91 -3.11 15.99
C ILE A 161 9.38 -3.85 17.22
N ASN A 162 8.72 -3.13 18.12
CA ASN A 162 8.21 -3.65 19.39
C ASN A 162 9.30 -4.34 20.24
N GLY A 163 10.57 -3.99 20.05
CA GLY A 163 11.70 -4.62 20.74
C GLY A 163 11.92 -6.10 20.41
N LYS A 164 11.28 -6.62 19.34
CA LYS A 164 11.32 -8.03 18.91
C LYS A 164 11.82 -8.19 17.48
N ALA A 165 11.04 -7.72 16.52
CA ALA A 165 11.36 -7.88 15.12
C ALA A 165 12.48 -6.91 14.72
N THR A 166 13.50 -7.43 14.02
CA THR A 166 14.59 -6.63 13.49
C THR A 166 14.35 -6.34 12.02
N VAL A 167 14.56 -5.09 11.60
CA VAL A 167 14.54 -4.72 10.18
C VAL A 167 15.85 -5.20 9.54
N LEU A 168 15.71 -6.05 8.53
CA LEU A 168 16.81 -6.62 7.76
C LEU A 168 17.19 -5.78 6.54
N GLY A 169 16.23 -5.03 6.01
CA GLY A 169 16.43 -4.17 4.85
C GLY A 169 15.15 -3.46 4.44
N ALA A 170 15.29 -2.48 3.55
CA ALA A 170 14.21 -1.69 2.99
C ALA A 170 14.24 -1.77 1.47
N VAL A 171 13.10 -1.99 0.85
CA VAL A 171 12.92 -2.02 -0.61
C VAL A 171 11.91 -0.94 -0.99
N PRO A 172 12.32 0.08 -1.75
CA PRO A 172 11.40 1.09 -2.23
C PRO A 172 10.45 0.50 -3.29
N ALA A 173 9.21 0.94 -3.25
CA ALA A 173 8.16 0.58 -4.20
C ALA A 173 7.47 1.83 -4.73
N SER A 174 6.71 1.70 -5.85
CA SER A 174 6.02 2.84 -6.47
C SER A 174 4.97 3.48 -5.57
N ASN A 175 4.35 2.71 -4.69
CA ASN A 175 3.30 3.14 -3.78
C ASN A 175 3.72 3.10 -2.30
N GLY A 176 5.03 2.96 -2.01
CA GLY A 176 5.48 2.93 -0.63
C GLY A 176 6.87 2.36 -0.40
N ILE A 177 7.10 1.82 0.78
CA ILE A 177 8.34 1.14 1.17
C ILE A 177 8.00 -0.21 1.81
N VAL A 178 8.76 -1.25 1.44
CA VAL A 178 8.69 -2.57 2.08
C VAL A 178 9.89 -2.75 2.98
N TYR A 179 9.65 -2.95 4.27
CA TYR A 179 10.66 -3.30 5.26
C TYR A 179 10.66 -4.80 5.50
N VAL A 180 11.78 -5.44 5.23
CA VAL A 180 11.96 -6.88 5.49
C VAL A 180 12.27 -7.06 6.97
N ILE A 181 11.50 -7.91 7.65
CA ILE A 181 11.65 -8.18 9.09
C ILE A 181 11.85 -9.67 9.37
N ASP A 182 12.56 -9.97 10.46
CA ASP A 182 12.94 -11.33 10.87
C ASP A 182 11.94 -12.01 11.82
N GLU A 183 10.87 -11.31 12.19
CA GLU A 183 9.82 -11.83 13.07
C GLU A 183 8.44 -11.27 12.68
N VAL A 184 7.39 -12.08 12.84
CA VAL A 184 5.99 -11.69 12.58
C VAL A 184 5.46 -10.83 13.72
N LEU A 185 4.90 -9.67 13.40
CA LEU A 185 4.28 -8.77 14.36
C LEU A 185 2.88 -9.31 14.71
N LEU A 186 2.65 -9.57 15.97
CA LEU A 186 1.33 -9.96 16.45
C LEU A 186 0.69 -8.77 17.19
N PRO A 187 -0.57 -8.41 16.87
CA PRO A 187 -1.28 -7.38 17.61
C PRO A 187 -1.43 -7.81 19.07
N PRO A 188 -1.35 -6.87 20.02
CA PRO A 188 -1.63 -7.18 21.42
C PRO A 188 -3.07 -7.68 21.51
N LYS A 189 -3.29 -8.81 22.19
CA LYS A 189 -4.64 -9.27 22.46
C LYS A 189 -5.25 -8.36 23.52
N ASN A 190 -6.31 -7.68 23.15
CA ASN A 190 -7.17 -6.97 24.09
C ASN A 190 -8.01 -7.97 24.89
#